data_61d5a3186c72865a036f0a8b936570c4
#
_entry.id   61d5a3186c72865a036f0a8b936570c4
#
_cell.length_a   1.000
_cell.length_b   1.000
_cell.length_c   1.000
_cell.angle_alpha   90.00
_cell.angle_beta   90.00
_cell.angle_gamma   90.00
#
_symmetry.space_group_name_H-M   'P 1'
#
loop_
_entity.id
_entity.type
_entity.pdbx_description
1 polymer ?
#
loop_
_entity_poly.entity_id
_entity_poly.type
_entity_poly.pdbx_seq_one_letter_code
_entity_poly.pdbx_strand_id
1 'polypeptide(L)'
;MVCLLPGEASGRQNGLMTATTASKPIEPRLAGMVAGIRQLIPAADVRLFGSRARGDDRADSDVDLLITVPDAWLAQRDRFALLADLWGAVAQPDLSVDLVLHSSSEVARRAKEPGSLVCEALREGVLLDGQA
;
A
#
# COMPACT_ATOMS: atom_id res chain seq x y z
N MET A 1 -12.79 -12.41 -3.60
CA MET A 1 -12.29 -13.01 -3.54
C MET A 1 -11.48 -13.22 -4.51
N VAL A 2 -11.81 -12.96 -5.18
CA VAL A 2 -11.13 -12.99 -6.15
C VAL A 2 -10.03 -12.22 -6.17
N CYS A 3 -10.00 -11.15 -5.60
CA CYS A 3 -8.94 -10.33 -5.60
C CYS A 3 -7.73 -11.01 -5.18
N LEU A 4 -7.80 -12.16 -4.72
CA LEU A 4 -6.68 -12.63 -4.26
C LEU A 4 -6.09 -13.63 -5.01
N LEU A 5 -6.51 -14.15 -5.77
CA LEU A 5 -5.93 -15.07 -6.40
C LEU A 5 -4.82 -14.94 -7.01
N PRO A 6 -4.72 -14.10 -7.49
CA PRO A 6 -3.69 -13.96 -8.28
C PRO A 6 -2.53 -14.22 -7.62
N GLY A 7 -2.36 -13.93 -6.97
CA GLY A 7 -1.23 -13.98 -6.57
C GLY A 7 -0.59 -15.17 -6.59
N GLU A 8 -0.86 -15.78 -6.54
CA GLU A 8 -0.21 -16.76 -6.44
C GLU A 8 0.31 -17.28 -7.39
N ALA A 9 -0.03 -17.13 -7.88
CA ALA A 9 0.39 -17.71 -8.85
C ALA A 9 1.57 -17.41 -9.19
N SER A 10 1.77 -17.07 -9.22
CA SER A 10 2.78 -16.80 -9.62
C SER A 10 3.85 -16.95 -9.27
N GLY A 11 3.81 -17.05 -8.85
CA GLY A 11 4.78 -17.11 -8.57
C GLY A 11 5.54 -17.80 -9.05
N ARG A 12 5.42 -18.18 -9.33
CA ARG A 12 6.12 -18.65 -9.65
C ARG A 12 6.79 -18.67 -10.46
N GLN A 13 6.79 -18.62 -10.68
CA GLN A 13 7.46 -18.54 -11.34
C GLN A 13 8.20 -18.17 -11.61
N ASN A 14 7.98 -18.09 -11.55
CA ASN A 14 8.76 -17.67 -11.88
C ASN A 14 9.54 -17.30 -11.98
N GLY A 15 9.56 -17.22 -11.77
CA GLY A 15 10.36 -16.77 -11.87
C GLY A 15 11.02 -16.54 -12.31
N LEU A 16 11.00 -16.58 -12.62
CA LEU A 16 11.71 -16.24 -13.16
C LEU A 16 11.97 -15.45 -13.57
N MET A 17 11.77 -15.31 -13.84
CA MET A 17 12.03 -14.58 -14.28
C MET A 17 12.01 -13.68 -14.46
N THR A 18 11.82 -13.50 -14.54
CA THR A 18 11.89 -12.71 -14.80
C THR A 18 11.56 -11.74 -14.98
N ALA A 19 11.20 -11.72 -14.98
CA ALA A 19 10.67 -10.79 -15.41
C ALA A 19 10.83 -9.70 -14.81
N THR A 20 10.78 -9.59 -14.04
CA THR A 20 11.09 -8.67 -13.45
C THR A 20 11.72 -7.70 -13.96
N THR A 21 12.34 -7.83 -14.52
CA THR A 21 13.04 -6.95 -15.09
C THR A 21 12.31 -5.90 -15.63
N ALA A 22 11.31 -6.07 -16.17
CA ALA A 22 10.62 -5.05 -16.76
C ALA A 22 10.03 -4.13 -15.84
N SER A 23 9.94 -4.39 -14.61
CA SER A 23 9.29 -3.53 -13.74
C SER A 23 9.98 -2.26 -13.54
N LYS A 24 9.26 -1.16 -13.42
CA LYS A 24 9.76 0.09 -13.11
C LYS A 24 10.24 0.12 -11.73
N PRO A 25 11.31 0.75 -11.41
CA PRO A 25 11.79 0.83 -10.05
C PRO A 25 10.81 1.58 -9.18
N ILE A 26 10.66 1.15 -7.96
CA ILE A 26 9.82 1.81 -7.00
C ILE A 26 10.46 3.13 -6.61
N GLU A 27 9.69 4.17 -6.47
CA GLU A 27 10.14 5.46 -6.02
C GLU A 27 11.01 5.30 -4.77
N PRO A 28 12.24 5.75 -4.77
CA PRO A 28 13.14 5.48 -3.64
C PRO A 28 12.64 6.02 -2.30
N ARG A 29 11.88 7.09 -2.31
CA ARG A 29 11.38 7.65 -1.06
C ARG A 29 10.35 6.76 -0.39
N LEU A 30 9.77 5.81 -1.13
CA LEU A 30 8.78 4.93 -0.56
C LEU A 30 9.33 4.04 0.54
N ALA A 31 10.57 3.61 0.42
CA ALA A 31 11.15 2.76 1.46
C ALA A 31 11.19 3.50 2.79
N GLY A 32 11.54 4.77 2.77
CA GLY A 32 11.56 5.56 3.98
C GLY A 32 10.17 5.81 4.54
N MET A 33 9.19 6.01 3.66
CA MET A 33 7.82 6.17 4.10
C MET A 33 7.31 4.92 4.78
N VAL A 34 7.57 3.76 4.20
CA VAL A 34 7.13 2.49 4.78
C VAL A 34 7.81 2.27 6.12
N ALA A 35 9.09 2.58 6.23
CA ALA A 35 9.79 2.44 7.49
C ALA A 35 9.17 3.35 8.56
N GLY A 36 8.84 4.58 8.21
CA GLY A 36 8.19 5.49 9.13
C GLY A 36 6.82 5.00 9.56
N ILE A 37 6.04 4.47 8.64
CA ILE A 37 4.74 3.93 8.95
C ILE A 37 4.90 2.75 9.92
N ARG A 38 5.84 1.88 9.68
CA ARG A 38 6.02 0.71 10.53
C ARG A 38 6.63 1.02 11.88
N GLN A 39 7.26 2.16 12.03
CA GLN A 39 7.66 2.58 13.36
C GLN A 39 6.45 2.94 14.19
N LEU A 40 5.42 3.48 13.58
CA LEU A 40 4.20 3.80 14.29
C LEU A 40 3.29 2.59 14.42
N ILE A 41 3.25 1.74 13.41
CA ILE A 41 2.37 0.59 13.37
C ILE A 41 3.16 -0.62 12.89
N PRO A 42 3.78 -1.35 13.80
CA PRO A 42 4.67 -2.45 13.37
C PRO A 42 4.00 -3.52 12.53
N ALA A 43 2.71 -3.73 12.73
CA ALA A 43 2.01 -4.77 11.99
C ALA A 43 1.28 -4.25 10.76
N ALA A 44 1.57 -3.05 10.31
CA ALA A 44 0.86 -2.49 9.16
C ALA A 44 1.29 -3.12 7.86
N ASP A 45 0.31 -3.33 6.99
CA ASP A 45 0.61 -3.64 5.60
C ASP A 45 0.44 -2.35 4.83
N VAL A 46 1.37 -2.04 3.96
CA VAL A 46 1.37 -0.81 3.17
C VAL A 46 1.34 -1.19 1.70
N ARG A 47 0.33 -0.74 1.01
CA ARG A 47 0.15 -1.09 -0.40
C ARG A 47 0.11 0.18 -1.25
N LEU A 48 0.94 0.23 -2.27
CA LEU A 48 0.96 1.33 -3.23
C LEU A 48 -0.09 1.05 -4.29
N PHE A 49 -0.94 2.02 -4.59
CA PHE A 49 -1.92 1.83 -5.65
C PHE A 49 -1.98 3.11 -6.50
N GLY A 50 -2.86 3.16 -7.45
CA GLY A 50 -3.00 4.32 -8.32
C GLY A 50 -1.98 4.31 -9.46
N SER A 51 -1.72 5.46 -10.01
CA SER A 51 -0.90 5.55 -11.22
C SER A 51 0.50 5.04 -11.03
N ARG A 52 1.09 5.25 -9.86
CA ARG A 52 2.45 4.76 -9.64
C ARG A 52 2.50 3.25 -9.59
N ALA A 53 1.47 2.61 -9.08
CA ALA A 53 1.42 1.15 -9.07
C ALA A 53 1.23 0.59 -10.47
N ARG A 54 0.48 1.31 -11.31
CA ARG A 54 0.24 0.85 -12.67
C ARG A 54 1.41 1.14 -13.59
N GLY A 55 2.35 1.96 -13.18
CA GLY A 55 3.50 2.27 -14.01
C GLY A 55 3.26 3.37 -15.00
N ASP A 56 2.14 4.07 -14.93
CA ASP A 56 1.85 5.16 -15.84
C ASP A 56 1.97 6.51 -15.15
N ASP A 57 2.73 6.59 -14.08
CA ASP A 57 2.90 7.81 -13.36
C ASP A 57 3.86 8.76 -14.05
N ARG A 58 3.79 10.01 -13.67
CA ARG A 58 4.76 10.99 -14.08
C ARG A 58 5.51 11.35 -12.86
N ALA A 59 6.55 12.13 -12.98
CA ALA A 59 7.39 12.51 -11.86
C ALA A 59 6.60 13.19 -10.76
N ASP A 60 5.56 13.90 -11.11
CA ASP A 60 4.75 14.63 -10.14
C ASP A 60 3.48 13.90 -9.75
N SER A 61 3.34 12.64 -10.09
CA SER A 61 2.15 11.89 -9.70
C SER A 61 2.11 11.68 -8.21
N ASP A 62 0.91 11.68 -7.64
CA ASP A 62 0.73 11.44 -6.22
C ASP A 62 1.10 10.02 -5.87
N VAL A 63 1.47 9.83 -4.63
CA VAL A 63 1.69 8.49 -4.09
C VAL A 63 0.43 8.13 -3.32
N ASP A 64 -0.22 7.05 -3.68
CA ASP A 64 -1.43 6.59 -3.00
C ASP A 64 -1.12 5.34 -2.21
N LEU A 65 -1.28 5.39 -0.90
CA LEU A 65 -0.96 4.27 -0.02
C LEU A 65 -2.18 3.81 0.76
N LEU A 66 -2.42 2.51 0.72
CA LEU A 66 -3.44 1.89 1.56
C LEU A 66 -2.73 1.22 2.73
N ILE A 67 -3.05 1.64 3.94
CA ILE A 67 -2.46 1.09 5.14
C ILE A 67 -3.51 0.22 5.82
N THR A 68 -3.19 -1.06 5.99
CA THR A 68 -4.09 -2.02 6.63
C THR A 68 -3.51 -2.40 7.98
N VAL A 69 -4.33 -2.34 9.01
CA VAL A 69 -3.89 -2.53 10.38
C VAL A 69 -4.77 -3.57 11.05
N PRO A 70 -4.21 -4.44 11.89
CA PRO A 70 -5.03 -5.42 12.61
C PRO A 70 -6.14 -4.74 13.40
N ASP A 71 -7.33 -5.33 13.40
CA ASP A 71 -8.50 -4.75 14.04
C ASP A 71 -8.26 -4.44 15.51
N ALA A 72 -7.71 -5.38 16.24
CA ALA A 72 -7.55 -5.23 17.67
C ALA A 72 -6.57 -4.10 17.98
N TRP A 73 -5.54 -3.97 17.19
CA TRP A 73 -4.56 -2.91 17.41
C TRP A 73 -5.20 -1.54 17.17
N LEU A 74 -5.96 -1.41 16.10
CA LEU A 74 -6.57 -0.14 15.74
C LEU A 74 -7.68 0.25 16.71
N ALA A 75 -8.38 -0.73 17.25
CA ALA A 75 -9.49 -0.48 18.14
C ALA A 75 -9.07 0.25 19.41
N GLN A 76 -7.82 0.17 19.77
CA GLN A 76 -7.36 0.80 20.99
C GLN A 76 -6.75 2.17 20.75
N ARG A 77 -6.87 2.69 19.57
CA ARG A 77 -6.21 3.95 19.23
C ARG A 77 -7.19 4.98 18.70
N ASP A 78 -6.82 6.24 18.84
CA ASP A 78 -7.58 7.32 18.24
C ASP A 78 -7.16 7.39 16.77
N ARG A 79 -8.07 7.06 15.90
CA ARG A 79 -7.78 6.99 14.46
C ARG A 79 -7.35 8.34 13.89
N PHE A 80 -7.95 9.43 14.35
CA PHE A 80 -7.56 10.72 13.85
C PHE A 80 -6.14 11.09 14.28
N ALA A 81 -5.79 10.83 15.53
CA ALA A 81 -4.45 11.12 16.00
C ALA A 81 -3.43 10.26 15.26
N LEU A 82 -3.77 9.00 15.03
CA LEU A 82 -2.88 8.10 14.33
C LEU A 82 -2.67 8.57 12.90
N LEU A 83 -3.73 9.00 12.24
CA LEU A 83 -3.62 9.46 10.87
C LEU A 83 -2.75 10.71 10.79
N ALA A 84 -2.87 11.61 11.74
CA ALA A 84 -2.01 12.79 11.78
C ALA A 84 -0.54 12.39 11.93
N ASP A 85 -0.25 11.40 12.77
CA ASP A 85 1.12 10.94 12.93
C ASP A 85 1.63 10.27 11.66
N LEU A 86 0.77 9.53 10.98
CA LEU A 86 1.16 8.90 9.73
C LEU A 86 1.45 9.93 8.65
N TRP A 87 0.66 10.99 8.57
CA TRP A 87 0.91 12.04 7.60
C TRP A 87 2.29 12.67 7.87
N GLY A 88 2.63 12.87 9.13
CA GLY A 88 3.95 13.39 9.47
C GLY A 88 5.08 12.45 9.08
N ALA A 89 4.83 11.15 9.19
CA ALA A 89 5.86 10.16 8.90
C ALA A 89 6.16 10.07 7.41
N VAL A 90 5.19 10.38 6.55
CA VAL A 90 5.38 10.22 5.10
C VAL A 90 5.58 11.53 4.37
N ALA A 91 5.50 12.66 5.07
CA ALA A 91 5.56 13.95 4.39
C ALA A 91 6.88 14.14 3.64
N GLN A 92 6.77 14.64 2.43
CA GLN A 92 7.91 14.93 1.58
C GLN A 92 7.69 16.28 0.92
N PRO A 93 8.70 17.10 0.80
CA PRO A 93 8.53 18.45 0.26
C PRO A 93 8.02 18.50 -1.15
N ASP A 94 8.43 17.61 -1.97
CA ASP A 94 8.08 17.68 -3.34
C ASP A 94 7.27 16.51 -3.79
N LEU A 95 6.53 15.84 -2.96
CA LEU A 95 5.77 14.67 -3.33
C LEU A 95 4.47 14.66 -2.55
N SER A 96 3.36 14.58 -3.24
CA SER A 96 2.06 14.46 -2.59
C SER A 96 1.78 13.03 -2.25
N VAL A 97 1.32 12.78 -1.04
CA VAL A 97 1.03 11.43 -0.58
C VAL A 97 -0.40 11.40 -0.05
N ASP A 98 -1.20 10.47 -0.53
CA ASP A 98 -2.53 10.26 -0.01
C ASP A 98 -2.54 8.98 0.79
N LEU A 99 -3.08 9.02 1.98
CA LEU A 99 -3.14 7.85 2.84
C LEU A 99 -4.57 7.42 3.06
N VAL A 100 -4.80 6.12 2.97
CA VAL A 100 -6.08 5.52 3.30
C VAL A 100 -5.80 4.50 4.41
N LEU A 101 -6.46 4.63 5.54
CA LEU A 101 -6.22 3.78 6.69
C LEU A 101 -7.46 2.96 7.00
N HIS A 102 -7.31 1.66 7.00
CA HIS A 102 -8.42 0.76 7.32
C HIS A 102 -7.94 -0.39 8.18
N SER A 103 -8.85 -0.96 8.95
CA SER A 103 -8.55 -2.19 9.67
C SER A 103 -8.63 -3.38 8.73
N SER A 104 -8.10 -4.51 9.14
CA SER A 104 -8.12 -5.71 8.32
C SER A 104 -9.54 -6.13 7.95
N SER A 105 -10.49 -6.04 8.88
CA SER A 105 -11.85 -6.43 8.55
C SER A 105 -12.52 -5.43 7.63
N GLU A 106 -12.19 -4.15 7.74
CA GLU A 106 -12.69 -3.15 6.81
C GLU A 106 -12.19 -3.42 5.40
N VAL A 107 -10.92 -3.76 5.28
CA VAL A 107 -10.35 -4.08 3.97
C VAL A 107 -11.04 -5.31 3.39
N ALA A 108 -11.25 -6.34 4.19
CA ALA A 108 -11.88 -7.55 3.71
C ALA A 108 -13.30 -7.29 3.23
N ARG A 109 -14.02 -6.43 3.94
CA ARG A 109 -15.39 -6.11 3.57
C ARG A 109 -15.42 -5.27 2.29
N ARG A 110 -14.59 -4.26 2.21
CA ARG A 110 -14.60 -3.37 1.08
C ARG A 110 -14.00 -4.00 -0.17
N ALA A 111 -13.17 -5.00 0.00
CA ALA A 111 -12.58 -5.70 -1.14
C ALA A 111 -13.64 -6.39 -1.99
N LYS A 112 -14.81 -6.66 -1.39
CA LYS A 112 -15.87 -7.32 -2.12
C LYS A 112 -16.78 -6.35 -2.83
N GLU A 113 -16.54 -5.06 -2.69
CA GLU A 113 -17.40 -4.05 -3.31
C GLU A 113 -16.78 -3.59 -4.61
N PRO A 114 -17.30 -3.98 -5.74
CA PRO A 114 -16.72 -3.58 -7.02
C PRO A 114 -16.73 -2.07 -7.14
N GLY A 115 -15.66 -1.51 -7.59
CA GLY A 115 -15.56 -0.07 -7.73
C GLY A 115 -15.15 0.66 -6.48
N SER A 116 -15.03 -0.02 -5.35
CA SER A 116 -14.53 0.66 -4.16
C SER A 116 -13.05 0.90 -4.31
N LEU A 117 -12.55 1.92 -3.61
CA LEU A 117 -11.14 2.23 -3.65
C LEU A 117 -10.32 1.05 -3.16
N VAL A 118 -10.76 0.37 -2.12
CA VAL A 118 -10.03 -0.77 -1.58
C VAL A 118 -9.98 -1.91 -2.59
N CYS A 119 -11.09 -2.19 -3.26
CA CYS A 119 -11.11 -3.25 -4.27
C CYS A 119 -10.11 -2.94 -5.38
N GLU A 120 -10.08 -1.69 -5.82
CA GLU A 120 -9.15 -1.30 -6.87
C GLU A 120 -7.71 -1.36 -6.38
N ALA A 121 -7.47 -0.95 -5.15
CA ALA A 121 -6.12 -0.96 -4.59
C ALA A 121 -5.59 -2.38 -4.48
N LEU A 122 -6.45 -3.32 -4.10
CA LEU A 122 -6.01 -4.71 -3.99
C LEU A 122 -5.77 -5.33 -5.37
N ARG A 123 -6.56 -4.92 -6.34
CA ARG A 123 -6.42 -5.49 -7.67
C ARG A 123 -5.20 -4.99 -8.40
N GLU A 124 -4.91 -3.70 -8.30
CA GLU A 124 -3.83 -3.12 -9.04
C GLU A 124 -2.62 -2.78 -8.22
N GLY A 125 -2.70 -2.84 -6.92
CA GLY A 125 -1.66 -2.33 -6.05
C GLY A 125 -0.49 -3.26 -5.83
N VAL A 126 0.56 -2.71 -5.29
CA VAL A 126 1.79 -3.44 -4.99
C VAL A 126 2.02 -3.37 -3.50
N LEU A 127 2.19 -4.50 -2.85
CA LEU A 127 2.46 -4.54 -1.43
C LEU A 127 3.92 -4.14 -1.19
N LEU A 128 4.14 -3.19 -0.32
CA LEU A 128 5.48 -2.71 -0.01
C LEU A 128 5.90 -3.30 1.32
N ASP A 129 7.06 -3.91 1.36
CA ASP A 129 7.46 -4.56 2.58
C ASP A 129 8.53 -3.81 3.31
N GLY A 130 8.90 -2.68 2.85
CA GLY A 130 9.78 -1.85 3.61
C GLY A 130 11.18 -2.31 3.69
N GLN A 131 11.51 -3.44 3.22
CA GLN A 131 12.74 -3.80 3.31
C GLN A 131 13.36 -3.81 2.11
N ALA A 132 12.85 -3.84 1.27
CA ALA A 132 13.36 -3.75 0.04
C ALA A 132 14.33 -3.32 -0.25
#